data_cb84a9d336610eec057bd5b6a5391562
#
_entry.id   cb84a9d336610eec057bd5b6a5391562
#
_cell.length_a   1.000
_cell.length_b   1.000
_cell.length_c   1.000
_cell.angle_alpha   90.00
_cell.angle_beta   90.00
_cell.angle_gamma   90.00
#
_symmetry.space_group_name_H-M   'P 1'
#
loop_
_entity.id
_entity.type
_entity.pdbx_description
1 polymer ?
#
loop_
_entity_poly.entity_id
_entity_poly.type
_entity_poly.pdbx_seq_one_letter_code
_entity_poly.pdbx_strand_id
1 'polypeptide(L)'
;MFGKQTKSELVYLCPAMRLIVFICGFLGLLTLSSLMKPSGDTPGVRAAMDHFKSDALSFAASCTRLKKAAEAGNREKTRLALIDCRCRYKGIEAFLEYFFRSSATIYNRAPKYEAEEGGMEYQSPIGMQLIESMLFDPHPDKKNLLQQVDAVESAALDLPALLYNLHADDRQILESMRIELIRIMALDITGYEAPLLKSGIRESEVALTTFEEQLQLYLGDDPSSDSMRLYSGKASDLLHNKSFDDFDRLSFLRDAMLPLQHQFGLFIREHGVVLNTSKTMNYAADDLFSPNALLPEKFPGGDSGIAMIQLGKQLFNDKRLSGNGQKSCASCHDPAKGFTDQLPVSIGFDGHQRLDRNAPTLLYSAYQFDQFWDGRAKSLEQQIRTVLHDTREMHADSVKESDVLAIASYVRSLHPFNSPFDRYIRRENSALSTAAIKGANLFMGKAQCATCHFIPVFNGLIPPDYAITEFEVLGTTSNDSLTGKNLHLSADQGRYSQYQLDFFKGAFKTPTVRNAGLTPPYMHNGAFTHWRPL
;
A
#
# COMPACT_ATOMS: atom_id res chain seq x y z
N MET A 1 -66.59 13.01 30.50
CA MET A 1 -67.21 11.75 30.11
C MET A 1 -66.15 10.72 29.84
N PHE A 2 -66.13 9.78 30.73
CA PHE A 2 -65.63 8.42 30.65
C PHE A 2 -64.37 8.03 29.85
N GLY A 3 -63.35 7.78 30.61
CA GLY A 3 -62.22 6.98 30.31
C GLY A 3 -62.48 5.48 30.14
N LYS A 4 -61.61 4.79 29.45
CA LYS A 4 -61.43 3.37 29.55
C LYS A 4 -59.96 3.06 29.75
N GLN A 5 -59.63 2.70 30.99
CA GLN A 5 -58.40 1.98 31.33
C GLN A 5 -58.51 0.56 30.80
N THR A 6 -57.54 0.13 29.98
CA THR A 6 -57.32 -1.28 29.69
C THR A 6 -56.33 -1.86 30.71
N LYS A 7 -56.84 -2.76 31.57
CA LYS A 7 -56.03 -3.57 32.48
C LYS A 7 -55.20 -4.56 31.65
N SER A 8 -53.88 -4.54 31.84
CA SER A 8 -52.98 -5.61 31.41
C SER A 8 -53.11 -6.77 32.41
N GLU A 9 -53.66 -7.91 31.98
CA GLU A 9 -53.64 -9.14 32.75
C GLU A 9 -52.21 -9.71 32.78
N LEU A 10 -51.60 -9.68 33.95
CA LEU A 10 -50.38 -10.44 34.23
C LEU A 10 -50.76 -11.92 34.37
N VAL A 11 -50.42 -12.72 33.41
CA VAL A 11 -50.51 -14.18 33.48
C VAL A 11 -49.46 -14.69 34.49
N TYR A 12 -49.90 -15.07 35.68
CA TYR A 12 -49.07 -15.73 36.70
C TYR A 12 -48.80 -17.18 36.29
N LEU A 13 -47.60 -17.44 35.75
CA LEU A 13 -47.12 -18.79 35.50
C LEU A 13 -46.90 -19.55 36.82
N CYS A 14 -47.37 -20.79 36.87
CA CYS A 14 -47.19 -21.72 37.99
C CYS A 14 -45.71 -21.86 38.37
N PRO A 15 -45.34 -21.97 39.67
CA PRO A 15 -43.96 -22.09 40.11
C PRO A 15 -43.17 -23.21 39.44
N ALA A 16 -43.80 -24.32 39.07
CA ALA A 16 -43.17 -25.42 38.32
C ALA A 16 -42.80 -25.03 36.88
N MET A 17 -43.62 -24.20 36.21
CA MET A 17 -43.33 -23.69 34.87
C MET A 17 -42.20 -22.64 34.89
N ARG A 18 -42.07 -21.87 35.96
CA ARG A 18 -40.94 -20.93 36.14
C ARG A 18 -39.61 -21.67 36.29
N LEU A 19 -39.59 -22.80 36.99
CA LEU A 19 -38.41 -23.63 37.16
C LEU A 19 -37.98 -24.29 35.84
N ILE A 20 -38.93 -24.77 35.03
CA ILE A 20 -38.65 -25.37 33.70
C ILE A 20 -38.13 -24.32 32.72
N VAL A 21 -38.68 -23.10 32.67
CA VAL A 21 -38.18 -22.01 31.82
C VAL A 21 -36.78 -21.56 32.26
N PHE A 22 -36.50 -21.56 33.59
CA PHE A 22 -35.16 -21.23 34.10
C PHE A 22 -34.15 -22.34 33.80
N ILE A 23 -34.50 -23.61 33.89
CA ILE A 23 -33.63 -24.75 33.59
C ILE A 23 -33.38 -24.85 32.07
N CYS A 24 -34.40 -24.66 31.23
CA CYS A 24 -34.24 -24.64 29.79
C CYS A 24 -33.44 -23.40 29.30
N GLY A 25 -33.63 -22.23 29.94
CA GLY A 25 -32.85 -21.04 29.68
C GLY A 25 -31.37 -21.20 30.08
N PHE A 26 -31.12 -21.85 31.23
CA PHE A 26 -29.75 -22.10 31.71
C PHE A 26 -29.05 -23.22 30.93
N LEU A 27 -29.76 -24.26 30.49
CA LEU A 27 -29.24 -25.28 29.57
C LEU A 27 -29.01 -24.70 28.16
N GLY A 28 -29.88 -23.81 27.69
CA GLY A 28 -29.69 -23.09 26.43
C GLY A 28 -28.47 -22.13 26.45
N LEU A 29 -28.25 -21.46 27.60
CA LEU A 29 -27.05 -20.63 27.82
C LEU A 29 -25.75 -21.46 27.94
N LEU A 30 -25.82 -22.63 28.59
CA LEU A 30 -24.69 -23.55 28.70
C LEU A 30 -24.34 -24.23 27.36
N THR A 31 -25.33 -24.49 26.50
CA THR A 31 -25.07 -25.02 25.15
C THR A 31 -24.60 -23.93 24.18
N LEU A 32 -25.03 -22.66 24.32
CA LEU A 32 -24.47 -21.55 23.56
C LEU A 32 -23.05 -21.18 24.03
N SER A 33 -22.75 -21.28 25.32
CA SER A 33 -21.38 -21.03 25.81
C SER A 33 -20.38 -22.13 25.46
N SER A 34 -20.86 -23.36 25.21
CA SER A 34 -20.01 -24.46 24.73
C SER A 34 -19.76 -24.42 23.20
N LEU A 35 -20.49 -23.58 22.46
CA LEU A 35 -20.26 -23.33 21.02
C LEU A 35 -19.32 -22.15 20.75
N MET A 36 -19.08 -21.30 21.75
CA MET A 36 -17.98 -20.33 21.69
C MET A 36 -16.72 -21.00 22.27
N LYS A 37 -16.00 -21.79 21.45
CA LYS A 37 -14.61 -22.05 21.75
C LYS A 37 -13.92 -20.71 21.92
N PRO A 38 -13.14 -20.47 22.98
CA PRO A 38 -12.28 -19.31 23.02
C PRO A 38 -11.39 -19.38 21.77
N SER A 39 -11.39 -18.32 20.97
CA SER A 39 -10.63 -18.17 19.74
C SER A 39 -9.14 -17.95 20.03
N GLY A 40 -8.56 -18.71 20.89
CA GLY A 40 -7.17 -18.62 21.27
C GLY A 40 -6.63 -20.02 21.57
N ASP A 41 -5.48 -20.38 20.99
CA ASP A 41 -4.74 -21.63 21.25
C ASP A 41 -5.10 -22.85 20.39
N THR A 42 -5.40 -22.67 19.11
CA THR A 42 -5.31 -23.82 18.18
C THR A 42 -3.86 -24.33 18.12
N PRO A 43 -3.62 -25.62 17.84
CA PRO A 43 -2.27 -26.14 17.68
C PRO A 43 -1.46 -25.36 16.62
N GLY A 44 -2.11 -24.92 15.53
CA GLY A 44 -1.50 -24.10 14.48
C GLY A 44 -1.01 -22.75 15.01
N VAL A 45 -1.86 -22.03 15.77
CA VAL A 45 -1.47 -20.75 16.38
C VAL A 45 -0.28 -20.90 17.32
N ARG A 46 -0.31 -21.91 18.22
CA ARG A 46 0.81 -22.15 19.15
C ARG A 46 2.12 -22.41 18.41
N ALA A 47 2.09 -23.31 17.44
CA ALA A 47 3.28 -23.66 16.67
C ALA A 47 3.81 -22.45 15.88
N ALA A 48 2.93 -21.65 15.26
CA ALA A 48 3.30 -20.43 14.56
C ALA A 48 3.95 -19.40 15.50
N MET A 49 3.41 -19.24 16.70
CA MET A 49 3.94 -18.33 17.71
C MET A 49 5.29 -18.77 18.25
N ASP A 50 5.49 -20.09 18.46
CA ASP A 50 6.76 -20.65 18.93
C ASP A 50 7.84 -20.50 17.84
N HIS A 51 7.48 -20.71 16.57
CA HIS A 51 8.36 -20.47 15.43
C HIS A 51 8.80 -19.00 15.37
N PHE A 52 7.86 -18.07 15.45
CA PHE A 52 8.13 -16.63 15.48
C PHE A 52 9.09 -16.22 16.60
N LYS A 53 8.89 -16.73 17.84
CA LYS A 53 9.79 -16.48 18.97
C LYS A 53 11.21 -17.00 18.71
N SER A 54 11.33 -18.17 18.11
CA SER A 54 12.63 -18.75 17.73
C SER A 54 13.36 -17.91 16.68
N ASP A 55 12.62 -17.44 15.66
CA ASP A 55 13.18 -16.61 14.61
C ASP A 55 13.56 -15.21 15.10
N ALA A 56 12.82 -14.66 16.07
CA ALA A 56 13.18 -13.41 16.73
C ALA A 56 14.56 -13.51 17.44
N LEU A 57 14.86 -14.64 18.09
CA LEU A 57 16.19 -14.88 18.66
C LEU A 57 17.27 -15.00 17.58
N SER A 58 16.97 -15.65 16.47
CA SER A 58 17.87 -15.79 15.31
C SER A 58 18.17 -14.43 14.68
N PHE A 59 17.15 -13.57 14.56
CA PHE A 59 17.29 -12.18 14.09
C PHE A 59 18.17 -11.37 15.05
N ALA A 60 17.89 -11.38 16.36
CA ALA A 60 18.71 -10.67 17.35
C ALA A 60 20.18 -11.09 17.31
N ALA A 61 20.47 -12.39 17.18
CA ALA A 61 21.83 -12.88 17.01
C ALA A 61 22.50 -12.36 15.73
N SER A 62 21.74 -12.17 14.64
CA SER A 62 22.26 -11.60 13.40
C SER A 62 22.58 -10.11 13.54
N CYS A 63 21.77 -9.34 14.29
CA CYS A 63 22.03 -7.94 14.60
C CYS A 63 23.35 -7.79 15.40
N THR A 64 23.62 -8.68 16.36
CA THR A 64 24.89 -8.71 17.09
C THR A 64 26.08 -9.01 16.14
N ARG A 65 25.92 -9.88 15.14
CA ARG A 65 26.97 -10.11 14.13
C ARG A 65 27.19 -8.88 13.25
N LEU A 66 26.11 -8.19 12.87
CA LEU A 66 26.18 -6.94 12.12
C LEU A 66 26.97 -5.87 12.89
N LYS A 67 26.68 -5.70 14.17
CA LYS A 67 27.41 -4.76 15.05
C LYS A 67 28.91 -5.07 15.11
N LYS A 68 29.28 -6.31 15.37
CA LYS A 68 30.69 -6.73 15.38
C LYS A 68 31.40 -6.45 14.06
N ALA A 69 30.73 -6.67 12.93
CA ALA A 69 31.29 -6.38 11.60
C ALA A 69 31.47 -4.87 11.37
N ALA A 70 30.51 -4.05 11.81
CA ALA A 70 30.58 -2.59 11.69
C ALA A 70 31.68 -1.99 12.58
N GLU A 71 31.82 -2.46 13.82
CA GLU A 71 32.87 -2.05 14.76
C GLU A 71 34.27 -2.36 14.22
N ALA A 72 34.42 -3.51 13.57
CA ALA A 72 35.69 -3.91 12.92
C ALA A 72 36.06 -3.03 11.73
N GLY A 73 35.13 -2.18 11.22
CA GLY A 73 35.39 -1.21 10.18
C GLY A 73 35.61 -1.79 8.78
N ASN A 74 35.29 -3.05 8.55
CA ASN A 74 35.38 -3.67 7.23
C ASN A 74 34.03 -3.55 6.50
N ARG A 75 33.94 -2.60 5.56
CA ARG A 75 32.73 -2.25 4.83
C ARG A 75 32.07 -3.46 4.14
N GLU A 76 32.87 -4.31 3.48
CA GLU A 76 32.34 -5.47 2.75
C GLU A 76 31.77 -6.53 3.71
N LYS A 77 32.49 -6.82 4.80
CA LYS A 77 31.97 -7.74 5.84
C LYS A 77 30.70 -7.19 6.49
N THR A 78 30.61 -5.87 6.68
CA THR A 78 29.40 -5.23 7.21
C THR A 78 28.23 -5.35 6.24
N ARG A 79 28.45 -5.20 4.92
CA ARG A 79 27.41 -5.43 3.91
C ARG A 79 26.89 -6.87 3.92
N LEU A 80 27.80 -7.85 3.98
CA LEU A 80 27.40 -9.26 4.06
C LEU A 80 26.64 -9.57 5.36
N ALA A 81 27.05 -8.99 6.49
CA ALA A 81 26.34 -9.13 7.75
C ALA A 81 24.96 -8.44 7.72
N LEU A 82 24.83 -7.31 7.02
CA LEU A 82 23.53 -6.64 6.82
C LEU A 82 22.61 -7.50 5.97
N ILE A 83 23.08 -8.13 4.90
CA ILE A 83 22.28 -9.07 4.10
C ILE A 83 21.79 -10.26 4.97
N ASP A 84 22.67 -10.85 5.81
CA ASP A 84 22.27 -11.92 6.73
C ASP A 84 21.22 -11.42 7.73
N CYS A 85 21.41 -10.22 8.28
CA CYS A 85 20.47 -9.59 9.20
C CYS A 85 19.09 -9.37 8.54
N ARG A 86 19.05 -8.83 7.32
CA ARG A 86 17.82 -8.63 6.54
C ARG A 86 17.12 -9.96 6.24
N CYS A 87 17.86 -10.98 5.81
CA CYS A 87 17.30 -12.31 5.59
C CYS A 87 16.68 -12.89 6.87
N ARG A 88 17.33 -12.71 8.05
CA ARG A 88 16.73 -13.17 9.33
C ARG A 88 15.51 -12.35 9.74
N TYR A 89 15.47 -11.06 9.40
CA TYR A 89 14.30 -10.23 9.61
C TYR A 89 13.09 -10.76 8.86
N LYS A 90 13.25 -11.27 7.63
CA LYS A 90 12.15 -11.85 6.83
C LYS A 90 11.46 -13.03 7.51
N GLY A 91 12.15 -13.76 8.39
CA GLY A 91 11.53 -14.82 9.21
C GLY A 91 10.54 -14.31 10.25
N ILE A 92 10.62 -13.03 10.63
CA ILE A 92 9.74 -12.44 11.65
C ILE A 92 8.85 -11.31 11.11
N GLU A 93 9.10 -10.83 9.91
CA GLU A 93 8.52 -9.61 9.38
C GLU A 93 6.99 -9.67 9.33
N ALA A 94 6.42 -10.76 8.83
CA ALA A 94 4.97 -10.94 8.72
C ALA A 94 4.24 -10.68 10.05
N PHE A 95 4.75 -11.27 11.13
CA PHE A 95 4.17 -11.11 12.46
C PHE A 95 4.50 -9.75 13.07
N LEU A 96 5.74 -9.30 12.93
CA LEU A 96 6.18 -8.04 13.52
C LEU A 96 5.42 -6.85 12.93
N GLU A 97 5.27 -6.81 11.62
CA GLU A 97 4.50 -5.76 10.92
C GLU A 97 3.01 -5.82 11.22
N TYR A 98 2.46 -7.01 11.46
CA TYR A 98 1.05 -7.16 11.78
C TYR A 98 0.73 -6.77 13.23
N PHE A 99 1.50 -7.28 14.20
CA PHE A 99 1.22 -7.11 15.62
C PHE A 99 1.90 -5.90 16.27
N PHE A 100 3.07 -5.47 15.73
CA PHE A 100 3.94 -4.48 16.34
C PHE A 100 4.48 -3.47 15.32
N ARG A 101 3.59 -2.92 14.51
CA ARG A 101 3.96 -2.02 13.40
C ARG A 101 4.93 -0.90 13.82
N SER A 102 4.66 -0.24 14.96
CA SER A 102 5.55 0.82 15.46
C SER A 102 6.95 0.31 15.81
N SER A 103 7.08 -0.94 16.27
CA SER A 103 8.39 -1.55 16.53
C SER A 103 9.06 -1.99 15.23
N ALA A 104 8.30 -2.48 14.25
CA ALA A 104 8.81 -2.86 12.94
C ALA A 104 9.51 -1.70 12.22
N THR A 105 9.01 -0.47 12.38
CA THR A 105 9.63 0.72 11.78
C THR A 105 11.04 1.03 12.30
N ILE A 106 11.43 0.49 13.47
CA ILE A 106 12.81 0.63 13.98
C ILE A 106 13.79 -0.18 13.13
N TYR A 107 13.35 -1.31 12.54
CA TYR A 107 14.22 -2.21 11.78
C TYR A 107 14.27 -1.88 10.30
N ASN A 108 13.13 -1.61 9.68
CA ASN A 108 13.01 -1.56 8.22
C ASN A 108 12.15 -0.38 7.73
N ARG A 109 12.55 0.84 8.07
CA ARG A 109 11.96 2.07 7.55
C ARG A 109 12.74 2.59 6.34
N ALA A 110 12.03 3.22 5.39
CA ALA A 110 12.65 3.95 4.29
C ALA A 110 13.63 5.03 4.82
N PRO A 111 14.79 5.28 4.16
CA PRO A 111 15.85 6.15 4.68
C PRO A 111 15.53 7.63 4.43
N LYS A 112 14.33 8.06 4.78
CA LYS A 112 13.83 9.44 4.63
C LYS A 112 13.04 9.89 5.87
N TYR A 113 12.87 11.20 5.99
CA TYR A 113 12.02 11.77 7.03
C TYR A 113 10.56 11.52 6.72
N GLU A 114 9.81 11.08 7.72
CA GLU A 114 8.36 10.93 7.65
C GLU A 114 7.72 11.92 8.61
N ALA A 115 6.75 12.71 8.12
CA ALA A 115 5.97 13.63 8.94
C ALA A 115 4.60 13.03 9.22
N GLU A 116 4.16 13.08 10.47
CA GLU A 116 2.80 12.76 10.85
C GLU A 116 1.81 13.81 10.33
N GLU A 117 0.55 13.44 10.16
CA GLU A 117 -0.48 14.38 9.72
C GLU A 117 -0.58 15.57 10.69
N GLY A 118 -0.53 16.78 10.13
CA GLY A 118 -0.46 18.01 10.91
C GLY A 118 0.92 18.65 10.93
N GLY A 119 1.98 17.95 10.51
CA GLY A 119 3.31 18.54 10.24
C GLY A 119 4.09 19.02 11.46
N MET A 120 3.61 18.74 12.68
CA MET A 120 4.27 19.19 13.92
C MET A 120 5.32 18.20 14.42
N GLU A 121 5.13 16.93 14.13
CA GLU A 121 6.05 15.87 14.52
C GLU A 121 6.57 15.15 13.27
N TYR A 122 7.85 14.89 13.22
CA TYR A 122 8.49 14.11 12.18
C TYR A 122 9.43 13.08 12.77
N GLN A 123 9.54 11.96 12.09
CA GLN A 123 10.42 10.88 12.49
C GLN A 123 11.65 10.86 11.58
N SER A 124 12.83 10.84 12.21
CA SER A 124 14.09 10.69 11.50
C SER A 124 14.23 9.27 10.92
N PRO A 125 14.92 9.13 9.79
CA PRO A 125 15.22 7.81 9.24
C PRO A 125 16.03 6.97 10.24
N ILE A 126 15.72 5.67 10.30
CA ILE A 126 16.36 4.69 11.18
C ILE A 126 16.31 3.30 10.52
N GLY A 127 17.16 2.39 10.96
CA GLY A 127 17.07 0.98 10.62
C GLY A 127 17.94 0.53 9.46
N MET A 128 17.66 -0.67 8.96
CA MET A 128 18.53 -1.37 8.01
C MET A 128 18.64 -0.68 6.65
N GLN A 129 17.60 0.00 6.17
CA GLN A 129 17.67 0.75 4.91
C GLN A 129 18.57 1.98 5.03
N LEU A 130 18.57 2.66 6.20
CA LEU A 130 19.48 3.76 6.46
C LEU A 130 20.93 3.25 6.60
N ILE A 131 21.15 2.14 7.31
CA ILE A 131 22.47 1.48 7.41
C ILE A 131 22.98 1.14 6.01
N GLU A 132 22.11 0.61 5.14
CA GLU A 132 22.46 0.32 3.74
C GLU A 132 22.92 1.59 3.02
N SER A 133 22.16 2.67 3.06
CA SER A 133 22.52 3.92 2.40
C SER A 133 23.87 4.45 2.87
N MET A 134 24.16 4.40 4.18
CA MET A 134 25.44 4.79 4.76
C MET A 134 26.59 3.89 4.30
N LEU A 135 26.36 2.59 4.12
CA LEU A 135 27.37 1.65 3.63
C LEU A 135 27.71 1.86 2.15
N PHE A 136 26.84 2.53 1.39
CA PHE A 136 27.11 2.86 -0.01
C PHE A 136 27.56 4.31 -0.21
N ASP A 137 27.49 5.15 0.83
CA ASP A 137 28.02 6.51 0.78
C ASP A 137 29.55 6.47 0.57
N PRO A 138 30.11 7.25 -0.38
CA PRO A 138 31.57 7.40 -0.55
C PRO A 138 32.27 7.91 0.71
N HIS A 139 31.60 8.73 1.53
CA HIS A 139 32.12 9.36 2.74
C HIS A 139 31.26 9.06 3.97
N PRO A 140 31.17 7.79 4.41
CA PRO A 140 30.24 7.40 5.48
C PRO A 140 30.61 8.03 6.83
N ASP A 141 29.59 8.55 7.51
CA ASP A 141 29.72 8.90 8.91
C ASP A 141 29.76 7.63 9.77
N LYS A 142 30.97 7.21 10.12
CA LYS A 142 31.20 5.98 10.92
C LYS A 142 30.50 6.04 12.28
N LYS A 143 30.44 7.21 12.92
CA LYS A 143 29.81 7.36 14.24
C LYS A 143 28.30 7.14 14.12
N ASN A 144 27.67 7.79 13.14
CA ASN A 144 26.24 7.62 12.89
C ASN A 144 25.91 6.19 12.45
N LEU A 145 26.72 5.57 11.57
CA LEU A 145 26.54 4.17 11.19
C LEU A 145 26.50 3.24 12.42
N LEU A 146 27.45 3.40 13.36
CA LEU A 146 27.50 2.59 14.57
C LEU A 146 26.28 2.85 15.48
N GLN A 147 25.82 4.09 15.57
CA GLN A 147 24.60 4.44 16.32
C GLN A 147 23.36 3.74 15.73
N GLN A 148 23.23 3.72 14.41
CA GLN A 148 22.10 3.06 13.74
C GLN A 148 22.13 1.54 13.94
N VAL A 149 23.31 0.94 13.82
CA VAL A 149 23.49 -0.51 14.06
C VAL A 149 23.21 -0.87 15.52
N ASP A 150 23.64 -0.04 16.46
CA ASP A 150 23.40 -0.20 17.90
C ASP A 150 21.91 -0.11 18.24
N ALA A 151 21.19 0.83 17.61
CA ALA A 151 19.74 0.98 17.79
C ALA A 151 18.98 -0.28 17.30
N VAL A 152 19.34 -0.80 16.12
CA VAL A 152 18.73 -2.02 15.57
C VAL A 152 19.05 -3.25 16.47
N GLU A 153 20.30 -3.41 16.92
CA GLU A 153 20.67 -4.49 17.82
C GLU A 153 19.91 -4.41 19.14
N SER A 154 19.89 -3.23 19.78
CA SER A 154 19.23 -3.05 21.08
C SER A 154 17.74 -3.37 21.00
N ALA A 155 17.06 -2.87 19.96
CA ALA A 155 15.65 -3.18 19.74
C ALA A 155 15.43 -4.69 19.48
N ALA A 156 16.32 -5.35 18.73
CA ALA A 156 16.21 -6.79 18.46
C ALA A 156 16.42 -7.66 19.72
N LEU A 157 17.31 -7.24 20.61
CA LEU A 157 17.54 -7.91 21.90
C LEU A 157 16.33 -7.78 22.86
N ASP A 158 15.52 -6.74 22.70
CA ASP A 158 14.30 -6.51 23.50
C ASP A 158 13.07 -7.26 22.95
N LEU A 159 13.13 -7.84 21.74
CA LEU A 159 11.99 -8.58 21.14
C LEU A 159 11.43 -9.68 22.05
N PRO A 160 12.21 -10.51 22.75
CA PRO A 160 11.66 -11.53 23.64
C PRO A 160 10.75 -10.96 24.72
N ALA A 161 11.06 -9.77 25.25
CA ALA A 161 10.21 -9.08 26.24
C ALA A 161 8.90 -8.58 25.60
N LEU A 162 8.96 -8.04 24.39
CA LEU A 162 7.81 -7.61 23.63
C LEU A 162 6.85 -8.79 23.32
N LEU A 163 7.40 -9.97 23.04
CA LEU A 163 6.66 -11.15 22.65
C LEU A 163 6.13 -11.98 23.84
N TYR A 164 6.48 -11.63 25.08
CA TYR A 164 6.17 -12.47 26.26
C TYR A 164 4.69 -12.73 26.45
N ASN A 165 3.85 -11.71 26.32
CA ASN A 165 2.40 -11.78 26.48
C ASN A 165 1.64 -11.70 25.14
N LEU A 166 2.30 -11.97 24.02
CA LEU A 166 1.62 -11.95 22.73
C LEU A 166 0.71 -13.16 22.61
N HIS A 167 -0.57 -12.89 22.38
CA HIS A 167 -1.59 -13.88 22.03
C HIS A 167 -2.14 -13.54 20.65
N ALA A 168 -2.38 -14.55 19.86
CA ALA A 168 -2.95 -14.42 18.53
C ALA A 168 -4.10 -15.41 18.33
N ASP A 169 -4.97 -15.14 17.38
CA ASP A 169 -5.97 -16.08 16.88
C ASP A 169 -5.65 -16.52 15.43
N ASP A 170 -6.34 -17.53 14.92
CA ASP A 170 -6.14 -18.06 13.56
C ASP A 170 -6.30 -16.96 12.51
N ARG A 171 -7.27 -16.05 12.68
CA ARG A 171 -7.49 -14.94 11.75
C ARG A 171 -6.27 -14.04 11.68
N GLN A 172 -5.69 -13.66 12.80
CA GLN A 172 -4.53 -12.76 12.87
C GLN A 172 -3.29 -13.39 12.25
N ILE A 173 -3.05 -14.68 12.49
CA ILE A 173 -1.96 -15.42 11.87
C ILE A 173 -2.14 -15.48 10.34
N LEU A 174 -3.32 -15.88 9.87
CA LEU A 174 -3.60 -16.01 8.44
C LEU A 174 -3.61 -14.67 7.71
N GLU A 175 -4.06 -13.58 8.37
CA GLU A 175 -3.94 -12.21 7.84
C GLU A 175 -2.47 -11.78 7.72
N SER A 176 -1.64 -12.04 8.73
CA SER A 176 -0.21 -11.70 8.70
C SER A 176 0.52 -12.43 7.57
N MET A 177 0.23 -13.71 7.37
CA MET A 177 0.75 -14.50 6.24
C MET A 177 0.30 -13.94 4.89
N ARG A 178 -0.96 -13.48 4.79
CA ARG A 178 -1.49 -12.89 3.56
C ARG A 178 -0.84 -11.54 3.24
N ILE A 179 -0.53 -10.76 4.26
CA ILE A 179 0.25 -9.52 4.14
C ILE A 179 1.66 -9.81 3.63
N GLU A 180 2.30 -10.88 4.12
CA GLU A 180 3.64 -11.26 3.68
C GLU A 180 3.70 -11.57 2.18
N LEU A 181 2.71 -12.27 1.64
CA LEU A 181 2.64 -12.49 0.19
C LEU A 181 2.59 -11.16 -0.60
N ILE A 182 1.91 -10.13 -0.05
CA ILE A 182 1.87 -8.80 -0.67
C ILE A 182 3.23 -8.13 -0.58
N ARG A 183 3.92 -8.22 0.56
CA ARG A 183 5.27 -7.66 0.75
C ARG A 183 6.27 -8.27 -0.24
N ILE A 184 6.29 -9.58 -0.36
CA ILE A 184 7.14 -10.28 -1.34
C ILE A 184 6.89 -9.73 -2.75
N MET A 185 5.62 -9.61 -3.16
CA MET A 185 5.25 -9.17 -4.51
C MET A 185 5.52 -7.68 -4.77
N ALA A 186 5.32 -6.82 -3.78
CA ALA A 186 5.30 -5.38 -4.00
C ALA A 186 6.55 -4.65 -3.48
N LEU A 187 7.26 -5.20 -2.50
CA LEU A 187 8.42 -4.58 -1.86
C LEU A 187 9.72 -5.33 -2.09
N ASP A 188 9.74 -6.64 -1.85
CA ASP A 188 10.98 -7.41 -1.88
C ASP A 188 11.53 -7.57 -3.29
N ILE A 189 10.72 -8.16 -4.20
CA ILE A 189 11.17 -8.40 -5.58
C ILE A 189 11.41 -7.11 -6.36
N THR A 190 10.86 -5.97 -5.91
CA THR A 190 11.07 -4.66 -6.53
C THR A 190 12.35 -3.99 -6.04
N GLY A 191 12.91 -4.44 -4.91
CA GLY A 191 14.10 -3.88 -4.28
C GLY A 191 13.82 -2.61 -3.47
N TYR A 192 12.56 -2.34 -3.11
CA TYR A 192 12.19 -1.17 -2.30
C TYR A 192 12.97 -1.11 -0.99
N GLU A 193 13.10 -2.26 -0.32
CA GLU A 193 13.74 -2.33 0.99
C GLU A 193 15.27 -2.46 0.93
N ALA A 194 15.83 -2.90 -0.21
CA ALA A 194 17.27 -3.12 -0.39
C ALA A 194 17.73 -2.67 -1.79
N PRO A 195 17.56 -1.39 -2.16
CA PRO A 195 17.80 -0.91 -3.52
C PRO A 195 19.27 -0.95 -3.94
N LEU A 196 20.20 -0.83 -2.99
CA LEU A 196 21.64 -0.78 -3.25
C LEU A 196 22.31 -2.16 -3.07
N LEU A 197 21.93 -2.92 -2.04
CA LEU A 197 22.37 -4.30 -1.82
C LEU A 197 21.82 -5.26 -2.88
N LYS A 198 20.64 -4.94 -3.44
CA LYS A 198 19.91 -5.80 -4.38
C LYS A 198 19.65 -7.21 -3.84
N SER A 199 19.47 -7.34 -2.52
CA SER A 199 19.25 -8.60 -1.83
C SER A 199 17.79 -9.07 -1.85
N GLY A 200 16.87 -8.28 -2.39
CA GLY A 200 15.43 -8.52 -2.32
C GLY A 200 14.97 -9.90 -2.84
N ILE A 201 15.62 -10.47 -3.87
CA ILE A 201 15.27 -11.82 -4.35
C ILE A 201 15.64 -12.89 -3.32
N ARG A 202 16.82 -12.76 -2.69
CA ARG A 202 17.23 -13.65 -1.60
C ARG A 202 16.37 -13.48 -0.34
N GLU A 203 15.97 -12.26 -0.04
CA GLU A 203 15.04 -11.96 1.04
C GLU A 203 13.66 -12.57 0.77
N SER A 204 13.15 -12.47 -0.46
CA SER A 204 11.91 -13.12 -0.91
C SER A 204 11.95 -14.65 -0.77
N GLU A 205 13.11 -15.28 -1.04
CA GLU A 205 13.29 -16.73 -0.88
C GLU A 205 13.12 -17.13 0.60
N VAL A 206 13.69 -16.36 1.54
CA VAL A 206 13.52 -16.60 2.99
C VAL A 206 12.09 -16.33 3.43
N ALA A 207 11.48 -15.22 3.03
CA ALA A 207 10.10 -14.88 3.37
C ALA A 207 9.11 -15.96 2.89
N LEU A 208 9.30 -16.46 1.66
CA LEU A 208 8.47 -17.53 1.11
C LEU A 208 8.69 -18.85 1.86
N THR A 209 9.93 -19.20 2.20
CA THR A 209 10.22 -20.40 3.01
C THR A 209 9.53 -20.31 4.38
N THR A 210 9.61 -19.16 5.05
CA THR A 210 8.91 -18.94 6.32
C THR A 210 7.39 -19.07 6.15
N PHE A 211 6.82 -18.50 5.06
CA PHE A 211 5.42 -18.68 4.74
C PHE A 211 5.04 -20.16 4.56
N GLU A 212 5.85 -20.94 3.84
CA GLU A 212 5.63 -22.38 3.61
C GLU A 212 5.67 -23.16 4.93
N GLU A 213 6.65 -22.89 5.79
CA GLU A 213 6.76 -23.49 7.12
C GLU A 213 5.55 -23.19 7.99
N GLN A 214 5.11 -21.93 8.02
CA GLN A 214 3.90 -21.51 8.73
C GLN A 214 2.63 -22.19 8.15
N LEU A 215 2.51 -22.23 6.84
CA LEU A 215 1.39 -22.85 6.14
C LEU A 215 1.29 -24.35 6.49
N GLN A 216 2.44 -25.07 6.54
CA GLN A 216 2.46 -26.48 6.87
C GLN A 216 1.91 -26.79 8.27
N LEU A 217 2.03 -25.85 9.23
CA LEU A 217 1.47 -26.00 10.58
C LEU A 217 -0.07 -26.04 10.56
N TYR A 218 -0.70 -25.47 9.53
CA TYR A 218 -2.15 -25.46 9.34
C TYR A 218 -2.65 -26.58 8.45
N LEU A 219 -1.90 -26.93 7.39
CA LEU A 219 -2.36 -27.86 6.38
C LEU A 219 -2.33 -29.34 6.82
N GLY A 220 -1.36 -29.70 7.65
CA GLY A 220 -1.08 -31.11 7.88
C GLY A 220 -0.86 -31.86 6.56
N ASP A 221 -1.47 -33.05 6.42
CA ASP A 221 -1.41 -33.91 5.23
C ASP A 221 -2.69 -33.81 4.36
N ASP A 222 -3.43 -32.69 4.41
CA ASP A 222 -4.66 -32.52 3.66
C ASP A 222 -4.39 -32.39 2.14
N PRO A 223 -4.96 -33.28 1.30
CA PRO A 223 -4.83 -33.20 -0.16
C PRO A 223 -5.38 -31.89 -0.77
N SER A 224 -6.32 -31.21 -0.12
CA SER A 224 -6.84 -29.91 -0.58
C SER A 224 -5.75 -28.83 -0.65
N SER A 225 -4.63 -29.05 0.04
CA SER A 225 -3.45 -28.20 0.05
C SER A 225 -2.52 -28.36 -1.16
N ASP A 226 -2.72 -29.36 -2.02
CA ASP A 226 -1.80 -29.66 -3.14
C ASP A 226 -1.59 -28.48 -4.09
N SER A 227 -2.65 -27.70 -4.35
CA SER A 227 -2.54 -26.49 -5.17
C SER A 227 -1.67 -25.42 -4.54
N MET A 228 -1.74 -25.21 -3.22
CA MET A 228 -0.89 -24.25 -2.51
C MET A 228 0.57 -24.71 -2.54
N ARG A 229 0.83 -26.00 -2.26
CA ARG A 229 2.19 -26.59 -2.36
C ARG A 229 2.75 -26.49 -3.78
N LEU A 230 1.91 -26.70 -4.79
CA LEU A 230 2.32 -26.55 -6.20
C LEU A 230 2.79 -25.12 -6.50
N TYR A 231 2.00 -24.11 -6.12
CA TYR A 231 2.33 -22.73 -6.45
C TYR A 231 3.42 -22.16 -5.58
N SER A 232 3.52 -22.53 -4.29
CA SER A 232 4.63 -22.13 -3.45
C SER A 232 5.95 -22.76 -3.93
N GLY A 233 5.95 -24.08 -4.22
CA GLY A 233 7.12 -24.74 -4.80
C GLY A 233 7.56 -24.12 -6.13
N LYS A 234 6.61 -23.75 -6.99
CA LYS A 234 6.91 -23.04 -8.24
C LYS A 234 7.51 -21.66 -7.98
N ALA A 235 7.04 -20.94 -6.95
CA ALA A 235 7.59 -19.64 -6.58
C ALA A 235 9.02 -19.80 -6.05
N SER A 236 9.27 -20.80 -5.20
CA SER A 236 10.61 -21.15 -4.70
C SER A 236 11.59 -21.51 -5.82
N ASP A 237 11.15 -22.32 -6.80
CA ASP A 237 11.96 -22.67 -7.98
C ASP A 237 12.34 -21.45 -8.81
N LEU A 238 11.41 -20.50 -8.96
CA LEU A 238 11.66 -19.26 -9.71
C LEU A 238 12.62 -18.32 -8.98
N LEU A 239 12.59 -18.26 -7.65
CA LEU A 239 13.52 -17.44 -6.84
C LEU A 239 14.92 -18.04 -6.76
N HIS A 240 15.01 -19.38 -6.74
CA HIS A 240 16.25 -20.08 -6.42
C HIS A 240 17.44 -19.67 -7.30
N ASN A 241 18.53 -19.23 -6.65
CA ASN A 241 19.77 -18.80 -7.30
C ASN A 241 19.63 -17.71 -8.36
N LYS A 242 18.60 -16.85 -8.27
CA LYS A 242 18.42 -15.73 -9.21
C LYS A 242 19.08 -14.46 -8.71
N SER A 243 19.68 -13.72 -9.65
CA SER A 243 20.15 -12.37 -9.38
C SER A 243 18.98 -11.37 -9.43
N PHE A 244 19.09 -10.26 -8.71
CA PHE A 244 18.09 -9.20 -8.73
C PHE A 244 17.83 -8.63 -10.14
N ASP A 245 18.89 -8.43 -10.92
CA ASP A 245 18.81 -7.78 -12.22
C ASP A 245 18.22 -8.68 -13.33
N ASP A 246 18.37 -10.01 -13.20
CA ASP A 246 17.93 -11.00 -14.20
C ASP A 246 16.63 -11.73 -13.81
N PHE A 247 16.04 -11.41 -12.67
CA PHE A 247 14.84 -12.08 -12.18
C PHE A 247 13.61 -11.73 -13.03
N ASP A 248 12.86 -12.75 -13.47
CA ASP A 248 11.60 -12.59 -14.21
C ASP A 248 10.42 -12.40 -13.24
N ARG A 249 10.23 -11.15 -12.84
CA ARG A 249 9.18 -10.73 -11.89
C ARG A 249 7.78 -10.97 -12.44
N LEU A 250 7.60 -10.77 -13.74
CA LEU A 250 6.29 -10.89 -14.35
C LEU A 250 5.80 -12.35 -14.37
N SER A 251 6.68 -13.31 -14.72
CA SER A 251 6.39 -14.74 -14.61
C SER A 251 6.20 -15.17 -13.16
N PHE A 252 7.02 -14.68 -12.25
CA PHE A 252 6.90 -14.96 -10.80
C PHE A 252 5.52 -14.53 -10.26
N LEU A 253 5.10 -13.30 -10.54
CA LEU A 253 3.79 -12.80 -10.13
C LEU A 253 2.66 -13.63 -10.75
N ARG A 254 2.63 -13.69 -12.10
CA ARG A 254 1.53 -14.26 -12.86
C ARG A 254 1.39 -15.77 -12.66
N ASP A 255 2.50 -16.50 -12.63
CA ASP A 255 2.48 -17.97 -12.74
C ASP A 255 2.67 -18.69 -11.41
N ALA A 256 3.04 -17.95 -10.34
CA ALA A 256 3.27 -18.51 -9.01
C ALA A 256 2.55 -17.72 -7.90
N MET A 257 2.89 -16.45 -7.65
CA MET A 257 2.45 -15.75 -6.45
C MET A 257 0.96 -15.40 -6.43
N LEU A 258 0.40 -14.88 -7.53
CA LEU A 258 -1.04 -14.57 -7.60
C LEU A 258 -1.90 -15.83 -7.48
N PRO A 259 -1.58 -16.95 -8.17
CA PRO A 259 -2.23 -18.22 -7.91
C PRO A 259 -2.08 -18.73 -6.47
N LEU A 260 -0.91 -18.59 -5.86
CA LEU A 260 -0.69 -18.96 -4.47
C LEU A 260 -1.59 -18.12 -3.55
N GLN A 261 -1.62 -16.81 -3.74
CA GLN A 261 -2.46 -15.90 -2.96
C GLN A 261 -3.95 -16.24 -3.10
N HIS A 262 -4.40 -16.60 -4.31
CA HIS A 262 -5.77 -17.06 -4.57
C HIS A 262 -6.09 -18.37 -3.82
N GLN A 263 -5.24 -19.40 -3.95
CA GLN A 263 -5.43 -20.68 -3.27
C GLN A 263 -5.42 -20.53 -1.75
N PHE A 264 -4.53 -19.71 -1.22
CA PHE A 264 -4.51 -19.38 0.21
C PHE A 264 -5.80 -18.68 0.66
N GLY A 265 -6.36 -17.80 -0.17
CA GLY A 265 -7.67 -17.19 0.10
C GLY A 265 -8.82 -18.20 0.10
N LEU A 266 -8.80 -19.22 -0.79
CA LEU A 266 -9.76 -20.33 -0.77
C LEU A 266 -9.64 -21.13 0.51
N PHE A 267 -8.44 -21.54 0.89
CA PHE A 267 -8.15 -22.26 2.13
C PHE A 267 -8.72 -21.53 3.36
N ILE A 268 -8.47 -20.23 3.49
CA ILE A 268 -8.98 -19.41 4.61
C ILE A 268 -10.53 -19.45 4.67
N ARG A 269 -11.19 -19.33 3.52
CA ARG A 269 -12.66 -19.37 3.43
C ARG A 269 -13.22 -20.74 3.79
N GLU A 270 -12.61 -21.83 3.32
CA GLU A 270 -13.00 -23.21 3.61
C GLU A 270 -12.91 -23.55 5.10
N HIS A 271 -11.95 -22.94 5.80
CA HIS A 271 -11.80 -23.07 7.24
C HIS A 271 -12.71 -22.12 8.06
N GLY A 272 -13.59 -21.39 7.38
CA GLY A 272 -14.59 -20.53 8.05
C GLY A 272 -13.98 -19.31 8.73
N VAL A 273 -12.75 -18.92 8.40
CA VAL A 273 -12.10 -17.75 8.98
C VAL A 273 -12.53 -16.50 8.22
N VAL A 274 -13.12 -15.55 8.96
CA VAL A 274 -13.56 -14.25 8.43
C VAL A 274 -12.45 -13.23 8.60
N LEU A 275 -11.87 -12.78 7.49
CA LEU A 275 -10.81 -11.79 7.48
C LEU A 275 -11.34 -10.37 7.71
N ASN A 276 -10.45 -9.50 8.18
CA ASN A 276 -10.76 -8.09 8.42
C ASN A 276 -11.02 -7.34 7.10
N THR A 277 -12.15 -6.64 7.02
CA THR A 277 -12.55 -5.81 5.87
C THR A 277 -12.53 -4.32 6.18
N SER A 278 -12.03 -3.90 7.34
CA SER A 278 -12.01 -2.49 7.74
C SER A 278 -10.88 -1.69 7.10
N LYS A 279 -9.88 -2.35 6.53
CA LYS A 279 -8.69 -1.73 5.94
C LYS A 279 -8.87 -1.44 4.45
N THR A 280 -8.00 -0.62 3.89
CA THR A 280 -7.94 -0.27 2.46
C THR A 280 -7.69 -1.50 1.60
N MET A 281 -6.75 -2.34 2.03
CA MET A 281 -6.51 -3.64 1.42
C MET A 281 -7.63 -4.62 1.78
N ASN A 282 -8.23 -5.22 0.75
CA ASN A 282 -9.23 -6.26 0.93
C ASN A 282 -8.57 -7.63 1.10
N TYR A 283 -8.45 -8.08 2.34
CA TYR A 283 -7.86 -9.38 2.62
C TYR A 283 -8.66 -10.56 2.03
N ALA A 284 -9.94 -10.36 1.71
CA ALA A 284 -10.79 -11.38 1.10
C ALA A 284 -10.77 -11.37 -0.43
N ALA A 285 -10.03 -10.44 -1.06
CA ALA A 285 -9.84 -10.45 -2.51
C ALA A 285 -9.12 -11.73 -2.96
N ASP A 286 -9.36 -12.15 -4.19
CA ASP A 286 -8.71 -13.34 -4.71
C ASP A 286 -7.19 -13.19 -4.76
N ASP A 287 -6.71 -12.09 -5.35
CA ASP A 287 -5.30 -11.74 -5.41
C ASP A 287 -5.09 -10.21 -5.47
N LEU A 288 -3.82 -9.79 -5.45
CA LEU A 288 -3.44 -8.38 -5.46
C LEU A 288 -3.86 -7.61 -6.72
N PHE A 289 -4.03 -8.28 -7.87
CA PHE A 289 -4.47 -7.65 -9.12
C PHE A 289 -5.97 -7.82 -9.40
N SER A 290 -6.71 -8.40 -8.47
CA SER A 290 -8.17 -8.43 -8.54
C SER A 290 -8.76 -7.02 -8.49
N PRO A 291 -9.82 -6.71 -9.25
CA PRO A 291 -10.42 -5.37 -9.29
C PRO A 291 -10.89 -4.85 -7.93
N ASN A 292 -11.15 -5.75 -6.97
CA ASN A 292 -11.56 -5.47 -5.61
C ASN A 292 -10.43 -5.67 -4.58
N ALA A 293 -9.16 -5.74 -5.02
CA ALA A 293 -8.02 -5.88 -4.11
C ALA A 293 -7.87 -4.68 -3.18
N LEU A 294 -8.13 -3.48 -3.68
CA LEU A 294 -8.23 -2.26 -2.89
C LEU A 294 -9.69 -1.83 -2.86
N LEU A 295 -10.17 -1.37 -1.71
CA LEU A 295 -11.56 -0.97 -1.48
C LEU A 295 -11.71 0.55 -1.60
N PRO A 296 -12.23 1.09 -2.72
CA PRO A 296 -12.36 2.53 -2.94
C PRO A 296 -13.14 3.24 -1.84
N GLU A 297 -14.11 2.55 -1.23
CA GLU A 297 -14.94 3.05 -0.12
C GLU A 297 -14.17 3.22 1.20
N LYS A 298 -12.97 2.67 1.30
CA LYS A 298 -12.08 2.86 2.47
C LYS A 298 -11.14 4.06 2.34
N PHE A 299 -11.07 4.64 1.14
CA PHE A 299 -10.40 5.92 0.94
C PHE A 299 -11.33 7.08 1.32
N PRO A 300 -10.79 8.28 1.57
CA PRO A 300 -11.61 9.43 1.97
C PRO A 300 -12.78 9.69 1.00
N GLY A 301 -14.00 9.82 1.55
CA GLY A 301 -15.22 10.16 0.81
C GLY A 301 -16.24 9.02 0.63
N GLY A 302 -15.87 7.76 0.94
CA GLY A 302 -16.80 6.62 0.99
C GLY A 302 -17.37 6.16 -0.35
N ASP A 303 -18.39 5.32 -0.30
CA ASP A 303 -19.09 4.76 -1.47
C ASP A 303 -20.21 5.69 -1.97
N SER A 304 -20.51 5.57 -3.26
CA SER A 304 -21.49 6.41 -3.95
C SER A 304 -22.39 5.56 -4.84
N GLY A 305 -23.69 5.69 -4.65
CA GLY A 305 -24.68 5.00 -5.49
C GLY A 305 -24.65 5.47 -6.95
N ILE A 306 -25.13 4.62 -7.87
CA ILE A 306 -25.15 4.84 -9.34
C ILE A 306 -25.76 6.20 -9.71
N ALA A 307 -26.83 6.62 -9.04
CA ALA A 307 -27.50 7.91 -9.30
C ALA A 307 -26.57 9.11 -9.05
N MET A 308 -25.76 9.06 -7.99
CA MET A 308 -24.76 10.11 -7.68
C MET A 308 -23.66 10.14 -8.73
N ILE A 309 -23.17 8.99 -9.17
CA ILE A 309 -22.17 8.88 -10.25
C ILE A 309 -22.70 9.49 -11.55
N GLN A 310 -23.97 9.21 -11.93
CA GLN A 310 -24.58 9.76 -13.14
C GLN A 310 -24.76 11.28 -13.04
N LEU A 311 -25.23 11.79 -11.91
CA LEU A 311 -25.33 13.23 -11.66
C LEU A 311 -23.94 13.89 -11.72
N GLY A 312 -22.95 13.29 -11.08
CA GLY A 312 -21.57 13.77 -11.10
C GLY A 312 -20.99 13.85 -12.51
N LYS A 313 -21.26 12.86 -13.36
CA LYS A 313 -20.86 12.88 -14.77
C LYS A 313 -21.50 14.05 -15.54
N GLN A 314 -22.75 14.39 -15.26
CA GLN A 314 -23.43 15.55 -15.88
C GLN A 314 -22.77 16.85 -15.39
N LEU A 315 -22.59 17.00 -14.08
CA LEU A 315 -21.98 18.19 -13.47
C LEU A 315 -20.52 18.37 -13.89
N PHE A 316 -19.76 17.30 -14.06
CA PHE A 316 -18.38 17.33 -14.55
C PHE A 316 -18.24 18.02 -15.91
N ASN A 317 -19.28 17.98 -16.74
CA ASN A 317 -19.34 18.61 -18.05
C ASN A 317 -20.10 19.97 -18.03
N ASP A 318 -20.66 20.35 -16.89
CA ASP A 318 -21.52 21.55 -16.81
C ASP A 318 -20.70 22.83 -16.63
N LYS A 319 -20.67 23.66 -17.65
CA LYS A 319 -19.95 24.94 -17.64
C LYS A 319 -20.55 25.97 -16.68
N ARG A 320 -21.81 25.81 -16.28
CA ARG A 320 -22.50 26.72 -15.34
C ARG A 320 -21.87 26.68 -13.93
N LEU A 321 -21.04 25.69 -13.67
CA LEU A 321 -20.28 25.62 -12.42
C LEU A 321 -19.10 26.61 -12.38
N SER A 322 -18.71 27.24 -13.49
CA SER A 322 -17.71 28.31 -13.47
C SER A 322 -18.36 29.67 -13.45
N GLY A 323 -17.75 30.65 -12.78
CA GLY A 323 -18.27 31.99 -12.60
C GLY A 323 -18.54 32.75 -13.89
N ASN A 324 -17.88 32.41 -15.01
CA ASN A 324 -18.12 32.99 -16.33
C ASN A 324 -18.90 32.07 -17.29
N GLY A 325 -19.30 30.89 -16.88
CA GLY A 325 -20.01 29.92 -17.71
C GLY A 325 -19.21 29.35 -18.89
N GLN A 326 -17.87 29.48 -18.90
CA GLN A 326 -17.03 29.06 -20.02
C GLN A 326 -16.29 27.73 -19.76
N LYS A 327 -16.06 27.37 -18.50
CA LYS A 327 -15.28 26.20 -18.10
C LYS A 327 -16.12 25.15 -17.36
N SER A 328 -15.73 23.91 -17.52
CA SER A 328 -16.18 22.77 -16.70
C SER A 328 -14.95 21.96 -16.27
N CYS A 329 -15.12 20.96 -15.41
CA CYS A 329 -14.03 20.03 -15.05
C CYS A 329 -13.43 19.38 -16.31
N ALA A 330 -14.28 19.02 -17.30
CA ALA A 330 -13.86 18.45 -18.57
C ALA A 330 -13.01 19.40 -19.46
N SER A 331 -12.96 20.70 -19.14
CA SER A 331 -12.10 21.64 -19.88
C SER A 331 -10.60 21.40 -19.62
N CYS A 332 -10.24 20.91 -18.42
CA CYS A 332 -8.87 20.55 -18.05
C CYS A 332 -8.69 19.02 -17.91
N HIS A 333 -9.77 18.28 -17.72
CA HIS A 333 -9.77 16.83 -17.56
C HIS A 333 -10.65 16.16 -18.62
N ASP A 334 -10.22 16.28 -19.90
CA ASP A 334 -10.94 15.77 -21.07
C ASP A 334 -10.94 14.23 -21.08
N PRO A 335 -12.10 13.56 -21.03
CA PRO A 335 -12.16 12.09 -21.11
C PRO A 335 -11.50 11.51 -22.37
N ALA A 336 -11.55 12.22 -23.50
CA ALA A 336 -10.92 11.78 -24.76
C ALA A 336 -9.38 11.82 -24.70
N LYS A 337 -8.82 12.52 -23.72
CA LYS A 337 -7.38 12.68 -23.51
C LYS A 337 -6.89 12.00 -22.22
N GLY A 338 -7.58 10.94 -21.79
CA GLY A 338 -7.26 10.25 -20.55
C GLY A 338 -7.46 11.11 -19.30
N PHE A 339 -8.44 12.02 -19.32
CA PHE A 339 -8.75 12.97 -18.25
C PHE A 339 -7.61 13.94 -17.94
N THR A 340 -6.90 14.41 -18.98
CA THR A 340 -5.96 15.54 -18.95
C THR A 340 -6.32 16.55 -20.02
N ASP A 341 -5.69 17.73 -20.06
CA ASP A 341 -5.82 18.65 -21.20
C ASP A 341 -4.68 18.51 -22.22
N GLN A 342 -3.66 17.72 -21.90
CA GLN A 342 -2.41 17.52 -22.67
C GLN A 342 -1.61 18.83 -22.87
N LEU A 343 -1.76 19.78 -21.97
CA LEU A 343 -0.96 21.01 -21.93
C LEU A 343 0.12 20.88 -20.83
N PRO A 344 1.30 21.51 -20.99
CA PRO A 344 2.28 21.56 -19.91
C PRO A 344 1.72 22.09 -18.61
N VAL A 345 0.95 23.18 -18.69
CA VAL A 345 0.12 23.72 -17.61
C VAL A 345 -1.19 24.22 -18.20
N SER A 346 -2.27 24.05 -17.45
CA SER A 346 -3.61 24.38 -17.93
C SER A 346 -3.81 25.87 -18.15
N ILE A 347 -4.81 26.24 -18.97
CA ILE A 347 -5.23 27.62 -19.16
C ILE A 347 -6.21 27.99 -18.04
N GLY A 348 -5.95 29.09 -17.34
CA GLY A 348 -6.73 29.58 -16.22
C GLY A 348 -8.12 30.12 -16.60
N PHE A 349 -8.85 30.61 -15.59
CA PHE A 349 -10.23 31.06 -15.68
C PHE A 349 -10.47 32.15 -16.73
N ASP A 350 -9.53 33.10 -16.86
CA ASP A 350 -9.62 34.23 -17.82
C ASP A 350 -9.35 33.83 -19.28
N GLY A 351 -9.00 32.59 -19.56
CA GLY A 351 -8.67 32.08 -20.88
C GLY A 351 -7.27 32.44 -21.39
N HIS A 352 -6.47 33.16 -20.63
CA HIS A 352 -5.15 33.66 -21.01
C HIS A 352 -4.04 33.28 -20.03
N GLN A 353 -4.28 33.44 -18.74
CA GLN A 353 -3.32 33.09 -17.69
C GLN A 353 -3.06 31.58 -17.67
N ARG A 354 -1.80 31.20 -17.49
CA ARG A 354 -1.42 29.82 -17.26
C ARG A 354 -1.48 29.50 -15.77
N LEU A 355 -1.97 28.30 -15.44
CA LEU A 355 -1.87 27.76 -14.08
C LEU A 355 -0.42 27.34 -13.79
N ASP A 356 -0.15 27.07 -12.53
CA ASP A 356 1.22 26.77 -12.09
C ASP A 356 1.65 25.32 -12.39
N ARG A 357 0.66 24.42 -12.52
CA ARG A 357 0.88 22.97 -12.61
C ARG A 357 0.08 22.31 -13.72
N ASN A 358 0.60 21.18 -14.19
CA ASN A 358 -0.07 20.28 -15.12
C ASN A 358 -1.37 19.70 -14.52
N ALA A 359 -2.40 19.52 -15.35
CA ALA A 359 -3.62 18.80 -14.96
C ALA A 359 -3.35 17.28 -15.00
N PRO A 360 -3.21 16.60 -13.85
CA PRO A 360 -2.99 15.16 -13.84
C PRO A 360 -4.23 14.41 -14.29
N THR A 361 -4.05 13.17 -14.75
CA THR A 361 -5.20 12.30 -15.00
C THR A 361 -6.03 12.07 -13.75
N LEU A 362 -7.36 12.02 -13.91
CA LEU A 362 -8.28 11.64 -12.83
C LEU A 362 -8.49 10.13 -12.71
N LEU A 363 -7.93 9.35 -13.64
CA LEU A 363 -7.99 7.89 -13.56
C LEU A 363 -7.26 7.43 -12.29
N TYR A 364 -7.90 6.54 -11.55
CA TYR A 364 -7.44 5.98 -10.27
C TYR A 364 -7.28 7.00 -9.13
N SER A 365 -7.85 8.21 -9.23
CA SER A 365 -7.84 9.20 -8.14
C SER A 365 -8.55 8.71 -6.87
N ALA A 366 -9.42 7.71 -6.98
CA ALA A 366 -10.04 7.02 -5.85
C ALA A 366 -9.01 6.40 -4.89
N TYR A 367 -7.87 5.96 -5.41
CA TYR A 367 -6.84 5.26 -4.65
C TYR A 367 -5.72 6.21 -4.23
N GLN A 368 -6.08 7.26 -3.49
CA GLN A 368 -5.15 8.26 -2.98
C GLN A 368 -5.73 8.88 -1.70
N PHE A 369 -4.89 9.09 -0.69
CA PHE A 369 -5.27 9.83 0.53
C PHE A 369 -5.03 11.32 0.38
N ASP A 370 -4.10 11.70 -0.50
CA ASP A 370 -3.73 13.09 -0.75
C ASP A 370 -4.02 13.45 -2.20
N GLN A 371 -4.69 14.56 -2.42
CA GLN A 371 -5.05 15.09 -3.73
C GLN A 371 -4.19 16.33 -4.05
N PHE A 372 -4.17 16.75 -5.32
CA PHE A 372 -3.21 17.64 -5.93
C PHE A 372 -1.77 17.06 -5.97
N TRP A 373 -0.87 17.73 -6.68
CA TRP A 373 0.52 17.32 -6.78
C TRP A 373 1.28 17.40 -5.44
N ASP A 374 0.91 18.36 -4.58
CA ASP A 374 1.56 18.61 -3.28
C ASP A 374 0.81 17.99 -2.08
N GLY A 375 -0.31 17.30 -2.35
CA GLY A 375 -1.08 16.63 -1.31
C GLY A 375 -1.83 17.54 -0.35
N ARG A 376 -2.14 18.79 -0.77
CA ARG A 376 -2.77 19.79 0.11
C ARG A 376 -4.25 19.51 0.41
N ALA A 377 -4.92 18.65 -0.35
CA ALA A 377 -6.29 18.23 -0.06
C ALA A 377 -6.31 16.76 0.36
N LYS A 378 -7.12 16.43 1.37
CA LYS A 378 -7.17 15.11 2.00
C LYS A 378 -8.34 14.24 1.51
N SER A 379 -9.12 14.74 0.57
CA SER A 379 -10.18 13.99 -0.11
C SER A 379 -10.48 14.59 -1.48
N LEU A 380 -11.18 13.85 -2.33
CA LEU A 380 -11.69 14.35 -3.61
C LEU A 380 -12.68 15.49 -3.39
N GLU A 381 -13.51 15.43 -2.36
CA GLU A 381 -14.48 16.47 -2.02
C GLU A 381 -13.77 17.79 -1.65
N GLN A 382 -12.74 17.72 -0.85
CA GLN A 382 -11.93 18.90 -0.51
C GLN A 382 -11.24 19.47 -1.75
N GLN A 383 -10.66 18.62 -2.57
CA GLN A 383 -10.00 19.02 -3.82
C GLN A 383 -10.97 19.70 -4.78
N ILE A 384 -12.15 19.11 -5.03
CA ILE A 384 -13.17 19.65 -5.92
C ILE A 384 -13.68 20.99 -5.40
N ARG A 385 -13.95 21.09 -4.11
CA ARG A 385 -14.38 22.35 -3.47
C ARG A 385 -13.32 23.43 -3.63
N THR A 386 -12.05 23.10 -3.46
CA THR A 386 -10.93 24.02 -3.66
C THR A 386 -10.88 24.53 -5.10
N VAL A 387 -10.99 23.64 -6.10
CA VAL A 387 -10.98 24.01 -7.52
C VAL A 387 -12.16 24.87 -7.90
N LEU A 388 -13.36 24.57 -7.39
CA LEU A 388 -14.57 25.36 -7.66
C LEU A 388 -14.43 26.79 -7.14
N HIS A 389 -13.80 26.99 -5.97
CA HIS A 389 -13.59 28.32 -5.38
C HIS A 389 -12.36 29.07 -5.91
N ASP A 390 -11.37 28.36 -6.48
CA ASP A 390 -10.14 29.01 -6.94
C ASP A 390 -10.43 30.02 -8.07
N THR A 391 -10.08 31.28 -7.84
CA THR A 391 -10.31 32.40 -8.76
C THR A 391 -9.55 32.26 -10.08
N ARG A 392 -8.51 31.45 -10.12
CA ARG A 392 -7.72 31.17 -11.32
C ARG A 392 -8.22 29.94 -12.09
N GLU A 393 -9.05 29.07 -11.46
CA GLU A 393 -9.55 27.82 -12.05
C GLU A 393 -11.04 27.94 -12.44
N MET A 394 -11.99 27.76 -11.51
CA MET A 394 -13.41 27.76 -11.80
C MET A 394 -14.12 29.03 -11.36
N HIS A 395 -13.65 29.71 -10.32
CA HIS A 395 -14.17 30.98 -9.79
C HIS A 395 -15.69 30.94 -9.64
N ALA A 396 -16.25 29.86 -9.07
CA ALA A 396 -17.68 29.68 -8.90
C ALA A 396 -18.25 30.67 -7.88
N ASP A 397 -19.37 31.31 -8.21
CA ASP A 397 -20.08 32.26 -7.33
C ASP A 397 -20.69 31.56 -6.11
N SER A 398 -21.12 30.30 -6.28
CA SER A 398 -21.65 29.46 -5.20
C SER A 398 -21.36 27.99 -5.47
N VAL A 399 -21.09 27.24 -4.42
CA VAL A 399 -20.81 25.81 -4.48
C VAL A 399 -21.81 25.07 -3.60
N LYS A 400 -22.56 24.14 -4.18
CA LYS A 400 -23.47 23.26 -3.45
C LYS A 400 -22.73 22.00 -3.05
N GLU A 401 -22.81 21.62 -1.80
CA GLU A 401 -22.16 20.40 -1.29
C GLU A 401 -22.65 19.13 -2.00
N SER A 402 -23.94 19.08 -2.38
CA SER A 402 -24.49 17.99 -3.19
C SER A 402 -23.80 17.82 -4.54
N ASP A 403 -23.39 18.92 -5.17
CA ASP A 403 -22.73 18.90 -6.46
C ASP A 403 -21.28 18.44 -6.30
N VAL A 404 -20.59 18.87 -5.23
CA VAL A 404 -19.26 18.39 -4.85
C VAL A 404 -19.27 16.88 -4.64
N LEU A 405 -20.22 16.38 -3.85
CA LEU A 405 -20.35 14.94 -3.57
C LEU A 405 -20.65 14.14 -4.86
N ALA A 406 -21.48 14.66 -5.74
CA ALA A 406 -21.80 14.01 -7.00
C ALA A 406 -20.58 13.96 -7.93
N ILE A 407 -19.85 15.06 -8.09
CA ILE A 407 -18.63 15.11 -8.92
C ILE A 407 -17.56 14.17 -8.33
N ALA A 408 -17.35 14.18 -7.01
CA ALA A 408 -16.43 13.27 -6.34
C ALA A 408 -16.79 11.80 -6.58
N SER A 409 -18.10 11.48 -6.54
CA SER A 409 -18.61 10.13 -6.83
C SER A 409 -18.28 9.68 -8.25
N TYR A 410 -18.45 10.57 -9.23
CA TYR A 410 -18.07 10.29 -10.61
C TYR A 410 -16.56 10.10 -10.76
N VAL A 411 -15.73 11.00 -10.23
CA VAL A 411 -14.28 10.89 -10.29
C VAL A 411 -13.80 9.61 -9.60
N ARG A 412 -14.39 9.25 -8.45
CA ARG A 412 -14.07 8.02 -7.72
C ARG A 412 -14.36 6.76 -8.54
N SER A 413 -15.34 6.80 -9.45
CA SER A 413 -15.66 5.67 -10.32
C SER A 413 -14.69 5.46 -11.49
N LEU A 414 -13.72 6.36 -11.71
CA LEU A 414 -12.79 6.32 -12.83
C LEU A 414 -11.55 5.42 -12.56
N HIS A 415 -11.77 4.11 -12.44
CA HIS A 415 -10.68 3.17 -12.16
C HIS A 415 -10.77 1.86 -12.98
N PRO A 416 -10.58 1.90 -14.31
CA PRO A 416 -10.67 0.70 -15.14
C PRO A 416 -9.45 -0.21 -14.96
N PHE A 417 -9.64 -1.43 -14.44
CA PHE A 417 -8.62 -2.48 -14.37
C PHE A 417 -8.78 -3.49 -15.52
N ASN A 418 -8.67 -3.03 -16.76
CA ASN A 418 -8.91 -3.84 -17.96
C ASN A 418 -7.88 -3.62 -19.08
N SER A 419 -6.71 -3.06 -18.76
CA SER A 419 -5.63 -2.88 -19.73
C SER A 419 -5.12 -4.24 -20.26
N PRO A 420 -4.36 -4.28 -21.37
CA PRO A 420 -3.70 -5.51 -21.80
C PRO A 420 -2.81 -6.14 -20.72
N PHE A 421 -2.17 -5.32 -19.90
CA PHE A 421 -1.37 -5.78 -18.76
C PHE A 421 -2.27 -6.45 -17.71
N ASP A 422 -3.41 -5.83 -17.33
CA ASP A 422 -4.32 -6.39 -16.34
C ASP A 422 -4.86 -7.76 -16.80
N ARG A 423 -5.27 -7.88 -18.06
CA ARG A 423 -5.72 -9.15 -18.62
C ARG A 423 -4.63 -10.21 -18.65
N TYR A 424 -3.40 -9.82 -19.00
CA TYR A 424 -2.26 -10.72 -19.03
C TYR A 424 -1.92 -11.25 -17.63
N ILE A 425 -1.83 -10.36 -16.62
CA ILE A 425 -1.45 -10.74 -15.26
C ILE A 425 -2.52 -11.64 -14.60
N ARG A 426 -3.80 -11.44 -14.92
CA ARG A 426 -4.91 -12.28 -14.47
C ARG A 426 -5.09 -13.57 -15.30
N ARG A 427 -4.17 -13.86 -16.23
CA ARG A 427 -4.23 -15.04 -17.12
C ARG A 427 -5.46 -15.09 -18.03
N GLU A 428 -6.12 -13.98 -18.26
CA GLU A 428 -7.09 -13.84 -19.32
C GLU A 428 -6.34 -13.91 -20.67
N ASN A 429 -6.99 -14.44 -21.73
CA ASN A 429 -6.38 -14.67 -23.05
C ASN A 429 -5.91 -13.36 -23.71
N SER A 430 -4.91 -12.72 -23.16
CA SER A 430 -4.28 -11.50 -23.65
C SER A 430 -2.79 -11.72 -23.76
N ALA A 431 -2.24 -11.53 -24.96
CA ALA A 431 -0.81 -11.57 -25.18
C ALA A 431 -0.23 -10.16 -24.97
N LEU A 432 0.83 -10.06 -24.17
CA LEU A 432 1.72 -8.90 -24.19
C LEU A 432 2.84 -9.13 -25.22
N SER A 433 3.27 -8.05 -25.87
CA SER A 433 4.47 -8.13 -26.70
C SER A 433 5.71 -8.45 -25.86
N THR A 434 6.70 -9.08 -26.46
CA THR A 434 7.99 -9.36 -25.80
C THR A 434 8.62 -8.08 -25.25
N ALA A 435 8.47 -6.95 -25.94
CA ALA A 435 8.95 -5.65 -25.47
C ALA A 435 8.21 -5.20 -24.21
N ALA A 436 6.88 -5.36 -24.13
CA ALA A 436 6.09 -5.02 -22.95
C ALA A 436 6.46 -5.89 -21.73
N ILE A 437 6.68 -7.19 -21.94
CA ILE A 437 7.14 -8.13 -20.90
C ILE A 437 8.52 -7.70 -20.37
N LYS A 438 9.47 -7.40 -21.26
CA LYS A 438 10.80 -6.89 -20.86
C LYS A 438 10.68 -5.55 -20.12
N GLY A 439 9.82 -4.64 -20.61
CA GLY A 439 9.56 -3.35 -19.97
C GLY A 439 9.01 -3.50 -18.55
N ALA A 440 8.04 -4.39 -18.34
CA ALA A 440 7.49 -4.68 -17.02
C ALA A 440 8.55 -5.22 -16.05
N ASN A 441 9.40 -6.15 -16.51
CA ASN A 441 10.50 -6.68 -15.70
C ASN A 441 11.57 -5.61 -15.38
N LEU A 442 11.88 -4.72 -16.32
CA LEU A 442 12.78 -3.59 -16.06
C LEU A 442 12.17 -2.62 -15.05
N PHE A 443 10.90 -2.26 -15.22
CA PHE A 443 10.16 -1.35 -14.35
C PHE A 443 10.14 -1.83 -12.89
N MET A 444 9.82 -3.11 -12.69
CA MET A 444 9.75 -3.71 -11.36
C MET A 444 11.12 -4.14 -10.79
N GLY A 445 12.16 -4.15 -11.60
CA GLY A 445 13.49 -4.62 -11.23
C GLY A 445 14.56 -3.58 -11.46
N LYS A 446 15.45 -3.82 -12.40
CA LYS A 446 16.70 -3.07 -12.62
C LYS A 446 16.51 -1.55 -12.75
N ALA A 447 15.39 -1.08 -13.30
CA ALA A 447 15.08 0.36 -13.39
C ALA A 447 14.50 0.93 -12.09
N GLN A 448 14.12 0.09 -11.11
CA GLN A 448 13.62 0.46 -9.79
C GLN A 448 12.42 1.42 -9.78
N CYS A 449 11.65 1.50 -10.86
CA CYS A 449 10.48 2.41 -10.93
C CYS A 449 9.37 1.99 -9.94
N ALA A 450 9.21 0.69 -9.71
CA ALA A 450 8.21 0.15 -8.79
C ALA A 450 8.55 0.36 -7.31
N THR A 451 9.71 0.95 -6.98
CA THR A 451 10.03 1.37 -5.60
C THR A 451 9.31 2.66 -5.17
N CYS A 452 8.73 3.39 -6.13
CA CYS A 452 7.89 4.57 -5.91
C CYS A 452 6.49 4.37 -6.52
N HIS A 453 6.37 3.64 -7.63
CA HIS A 453 5.13 3.37 -8.33
C HIS A 453 4.64 1.96 -8.03
N PHE A 454 4.08 1.77 -6.83
CA PHE A 454 3.73 0.45 -6.29
C PHE A 454 2.55 -0.22 -7.02
N ILE A 455 2.68 -1.53 -7.22
CA ILE A 455 1.58 -2.35 -7.72
C ILE A 455 0.46 -2.46 -6.67
N PRO A 456 -0.83 -2.63 -7.03
CA PRO A 456 -1.37 -2.83 -8.37
C PRO A 456 -1.76 -1.53 -9.10
N VAL A 457 -1.81 -0.39 -8.41
CA VAL A 457 -2.24 0.91 -8.98
C VAL A 457 -1.10 1.64 -9.68
N PHE A 458 0.14 1.22 -9.44
CA PHE A 458 1.35 1.85 -9.96
C PHE A 458 1.45 3.34 -9.60
N ASN A 459 1.11 3.67 -8.36
CA ASN A 459 1.21 5.00 -7.75
C ASN A 459 1.95 4.92 -6.40
N GLY A 460 1.99 6.04 -5.66
CA GLY A 460 2.67 6.15 -4.38
C GLY A 460 1.92 5.57 -3.17
N LEU A 461 0.94 4.68 -3.33
CA LEU A 461 0.33 3.99 -2.19
C LEU A 461 1.25 2.88 -1.68
N ILE A 462 1.79 3.07 -0.48
CA ILE A 462 2.79 2.17 0.09
C ILE A 462 2.16 0.83 0.53
N PRO A 463 2.64 -0.31 -0.03
CA PRO A 463 2.28 -1.64 0.47
C PRO A 463 2.80 -1.91 1.90
N PRO A 464 2.28 -2.90 2.62
CA PRO A 464 1.21 -3.81 2.24
C PRO A 464 -0.19 -3.28 2.54
N ASP A 465 -0.32 -2.25 3.36
CA ASP A 465 -1.63 -1.73 3.83
C ASP A 465 -2.26 -0.75 2.85
N TYR A 466 -1.49 -0.15 1.96
CA TYR A 466 -1.96 0.90 1.03
C TYR A 466 -2.71 2.04 1.75
N ALA A 467 -2.17 2.45 2.89
CA ALA A 467 -2.78 3.44 3.79
C ALA A 467 -2.04 4.79 3.81
N ILE A 468 -0.89 4.89 3.15
CA ILE A 468 -0.03 6.07 3.13
C ILE A 468 0.31 6.41 1.67
N THR A 469 0.29 7.71 1.35
CA THR A 469 0.71 8.22 0.05
C THR A 469 2.17 8.67 0.10
N GLU A 470 2.98 8.19 -0.84
CA GLU A 470 4.39 8.54 -1.00
C GLU A 470 4.57 9.91 -1.64
N PHE A 471 5.53 10.68 -1.13
CA PHE A 471 6.00 11.94 -1.68
C PHE A 471 7.50 11.87 -1.92
N GLU A 472 7.92 12.27 -3.13
CA GLU A 472 9.32 12.18 -3.54
C GLU A 472 9.91 13.52 -3.99
N VAL A 473 11.18 13.72 -3.67
CA VAL A 473 11.99 14.86 -4.12
C VAL A 473 12.83 14.40 -5.31
N LEU A 474 12.31 14.53 -6.52
CA LEU A 474 12.96 14.02 -7.74
C LEU A 474 13.86 15.05 -8.44
N GLY A 475 13.90 16.31 -7.97
CA GLY A 475 14.67 17.35 -8.65
C GLY A 475 14.16 17.65 -10.06
N THR A 476 12.83 17.76 -10.23
CA THR A 476 12.20 18.03 -11.54
C THR A 476 12.74 19.32 -12.15
N THR A 477 13.10 19.26 -13.44
CA THR A 477 13.63 20.43 -14.17
C THR A 477 12.52 21.38 -14.60
N SER A 478 12.87 22.64 -14.83
CA SER A 478 11.94 23.67 -15.32
C SER A 478 11.57 23.50 -16.79
N ASN A 479 12.34 22.72 -17.54
CA ASN A 479 12.15 22.40 -18.95
C ASN A 479 12.59 20.95 -19.22
N ASP A 480 12.57 20.52 -20.47
CA ASP A 480 12.92 19.15 -20.89
C ASP A 480 14.43 18.86 -20.95
N SER A 481 15.27 19.77 -20.47
CA SER A 481 16.72 19.58 -20.42
C SER A 481 17.13 18.75 -19.21
N LEU A 482 17.80 17.63 -19.44
CA LEU A 482 18.30 16.73 -18.39
C LEU A 482 19.79 16.92 -18.10
N THR A 483 20.51 17.68 -18.94
CA THR A 483 21.96 17.85 -18.82
C THR A 483 22.42 19.23 -19.33
N GLY A 484 23.60 19.64 -18.88
CA GLY A 484 24.31 20.80 -19.42
C GLY A 484 23.98 22.13 -18.74
N LYS A 485 24.39 23.24 -19.36
CA LYS A 485 24.26 24.60 -18.80
C LYS A 485 22.82 25.11 -18.69
N ASN A 486 21.87 24.44 -19.34
CA ASN A 486 20.45 24.79 -19.35
C ASN A 486 19.63 23.95 -18.32
N LEU A 487 20.32 23.19 -17.48
CA LEU A 487 19.67 22.45 -16.39
C LEU A 487 19.30 23.42 -15.27
N HIS A 488 18.02 23.70 -15.13
CA HIS A 488 17.46 24.48 -14.03
C HIS A 488 16.35 23.69 -13.37
N LEU A 489 16.38 23.58 -12.05
CA LEU A 489 15.31 22.97 -11.30
C LEU A 489 14.05 23.85 -11.35
N SER A 490 12.89 23.21 -11.24
CA SER A 490 11.62 23.91 -11.05
C SER A 490 11.68 24.77 -9.78
N ALA A 491 11.15 25.98 -9.85
CA ALA A 491 11.02 26.86 -8.69
C ALA A 491 9.86 26.46 -7.75
N ASP A 492 9.01 25.53 -8.18
CA ASP A 492 7.89 25.05 -7.38
C ASP A 492 8.39 24.24 -6.17
N GLN A 493 8.08 24.74 -4.99
CA GLN A 493 8.53 24.14 -3.73
C GLN A 493 7.73 22.91 -3.32
N GLY A 494 6.69 22.52 -4.09
CA GLY A 494 5.88 21.35 -3.80
C GLY A 494 5.25 21.38 -2.40
N ARG A 495 5.33 20.27 -1.69
CA ARG A 495 4.76 20.08 -0.36
C ARG A 495 5.33 21.03 0.71
N TYR A 496 6.54 21.54 0.52
CA TYR A 496 7.11 22.56 1.42
C TYR A 496 6.20 23.77 1.59
N SER A 497 5.49 24.18 0.53
CA SER A 497 4.55 25.30 0.59
C SER A 497 3.43 25.12 1.62
N GLN A 498 3.13 23.88 2.03
CA GLN A 498 2.09 23.54 3.01
C GLN A 498 2.64 23.41 4.43
N TYR A 499 3.81 22.82 4.60
CA TYR A 499 4.30 22.39 5.92
C TYR A 499 5.56 23.13 6.39
N GLN A 500 6.26 23.86 5.51
CA GLN A 500 7.50 24.60 5.80
C GLN A 500 8.62 23.74 6.42
N LEU A 501 8.63 22.43 6.09
CA LEU A 501 9.66 21.49 6.51
C LEU A 501 10.68 21.31 5.38
N ASP A 502 11.97 21.52 5.67
CA ASP A 502 13.04 21.57 4.64
C ASP A 502 13.14 20.30 3.81
N PHE A 503 12.88 19.13 4.39
CA PHE A 503 12.89 17.86 3.66
C PHE A 503 11.73 17.69 2.68
N PHE A 504 10.72 18.57 2.70
CA PHE A 504 9.65 18.63 1.72
C PHE A 504 9.88 19.59 0.55
N LYS A 505 11.03 20.27 0.51
CA LYS A 505 11.35 21.17 -0.61
C LYS A 505 11.42 20.40 -1.93
N GLY A 506 10.52 20.74 -2.86
CA GLY A 506 10.41 20.08 -4.15
C GLY A 506 9.80 18.67 -4.08
N ALA A 507 9.16 18.30 -2.96
CA ALA A 507 8.46 17.04 -2.82
C ALA A 507 7.09 17.10 -3.49
N PHE A 508 6.78 16.08 -4.29
CA PHE A 508 5.50 15.90 -4.97
C PHE A 508 4.99 14.48 -4.77
N LYS A 509 3.68 14.34 -4.78
CA LYS A 509 3.02 13.04 -4.69
C LYS A 509 3.37 12.20 -5.92
N THR A 510 3.70 10.92 -5.70
CA THR A 510 3.95 9.96 -6.76
C THR A 510 2.65 9.61 -7.50
N PRO A 511 2.47 10.02 -8.77
CA PRO A 511 1.25 9.76 -9.54
C PRO A 511 1.18 8.30 -10.01
N THR A 512 0.00 7.87 -10.45
CA THR A 512 -0.08 6.60 -11.18
C THR A 512 0.60 6.71 -12.55
N VAL A 513 1.32 5.65 -12.94
CA VAL A 513 1.82 5.51 -14.33
C VAL A 513 0.90 4.65 -15.20
N ARG A 514 -0.27 4.23 -14.67
CA ARG A 514 -1.29 3.60 -15.49
C ARG A 514 -1.77 4.58 -16.56
N ASN A 515 -1.85 4.12 -17.80
CA ASN A 515 -2.22 4.93 -18.95
C ASN A 515 -1.29 6.12 -19.25
N ALA A 516 -0.09 6.18 -18.66
CA ALA A 516 0.84 7.29 -18.85
C ALA A 516 1.17 7.56 -20.34
N GLY A 517 1.16 6.52 -21.20
CA GLY A 517 1.33 6.71 -22.64
C GLY A 517 0.24 7.57 -23.32
N LEU A 518 -0.91 7.79 -22.67
CA LEU A 518 -2.02 8.61 -23.17
C LEU A 518 -2.05 10.03 -22.58
N THR A 519 -1.22 10.31 -21.58
CA THR A 519 -1.33 11.52 -20.76
C THR A 519 -0.07 12.38 -20.71
N PRO A 520 0.67 12.58 -21.84
CA PRO A 520 1.69 13.60 -21.90
C PRO A 520 1.05 15.00 -21.79
N PRO A 521 1.82 16.06 -21.40
CA PRO A 521 3.21 16.02 -20.91
C PRO A 521 3.33 15.60 -19.45
N TYR A 522 4.54 15.28 -19.02
CA TYR A 522 4.81 14.65 -17.73
C TYR A 522 5.40 15.62 -16.71
N MET A 523 5.40 15.21 -15.44
CA MET A 523 5.77 15.92 -14.22
C MET A 523 4.74 17.00 -13.84
N HIS A 524 4.87 17.52 -12.62
CA HIS A 524 3.95 18.53 -12.08
C HIS A 524 3.86 19.82 -12.91
N ASN A 525 4.90 20.14 -13.64
CA ASN A 525 5.02 21.34 -14.50
C ASN A 525 4.96 21.02 -16.01
N GLY A 526 4.65 19.77 -16.39
CA GLY A 526 4.61 19.36 -17.79
C GLY A 526 5.93 19.52 -18.56
N ALA A 527 7.08 19.48 -17.88
CA ALA A 527 8.38 19.74 -18.47
C ALA A 527 8.76 18.76 -19.60
N PHE A 528 8.30 17.50 -19.52
CA PHE A 528 8.65 16.47 -20.49
C PHE A 528 7.47 16.17 -21.42
N THR A 529 7.59 16.52 -22.69
CA THR A 529 6.54 16.35 -23.69
C THR A 529 6.43 14.94 -24.26
N HIS A 530 7.49 14.14 -24.14
CA HIS A 530 7.58 12.78 -24.69
C HIS A 530 8.36 11.87 -23.74
N TRP A 531 8.05 10.55 -23.79
CA TRP A 531 8.95 9.56 -23.25
C TRP A 531 10.27 9.61 -24.03
N ARG A 532 11.37 9.93 -23.36
CA ARG A 532 12.72 9.84 -23.93
C ARG A 532 13.35 8.55 -23.44
N PRO A 533 14.13 7.83 -24.29
CA PRO A 533 15.02 6.80 -23.78
C PRO A 533 15.98 7.46 -22.78
N LEU A 534 16.04 6.95 -21.59
CA LEU A 534 17.04 7.31 -20.57
C LEU A 534 18.38 6.70 -20.93
#